data_d330c9ccc7d010e8a97cfe5ae8c532d6
#
_entry.id   d330c9ccc7d010e8a97cfe5ae8c532d6
#
_cell.length_a   1.000
_cell.length_b   1.000
_cell.length_c   1.000
_cell.angle_alpha   90.00
_cell.angle_beta   90.00
_cell.angle_gamma   90.00
#
_symmetry.space_group_name_H-M   'P 1'
#
loop_
_entity.id
_entity.type
_entity.pdbx_description
1 polymer ?
#
loop_
_entity_poly.entity_id
_entity_poly.type
_entity_poly.pdbx_seq_one_letter_code
_entity_poly.pdbx_strand_id
1 'polypeptide(L)'
;IVMSKIVVVGGGAAGLLCAAKSAEKGNDVIIIEKMNRCGRKLMITGKGRCNVTNASFELDDLISNVPTNPRFLYSAFSNFMPYDTMALFEELGVPLKIERGNRVFPQSDKAVDIVDALVNYAKQSGVKIIQGKVKAFELDGNAIKTLILDDKTKIECDKVCLCTGGKSYPLTGSTGDGYTLARSVGHTITPL
;
A
#
# COMPACT_ATOMS: atom_id res chain seq x y z
N ILE A 1 -24.35 -8.86 -0.76
CA ILE A 1 -23.04 -8.31 -1.17
C ILE A 1 -22.32 -9.42 -1.90
N VAL A 2 -21.98 -9.22 -3.18
CA VAL A 2 -21.18 -10.19 -3.93
C VAL A 2 -19.77 -10.10 -3.42
N MET A 3 -19.25 -11.17 -2.84
CA MET A 3 -17.88 -11.28 -2.37
C MET A 3 -16.95 -11.35 -3.60
N SER A 4 -16.03 -10.40 -3.74
CA SER A 4 -15.06 -10.37 -4.84
C SER A 4 -13.72 -10.92 -4.38
N LYS A 5 -13.03 -11.62 -5.28
CA LYS A 5 -11.64 -12.03 -5.08
C LYS A 5 -10.72 -10.90 -5.54
N ILE A 6 -10.05 -10.26 -4.59
CA ILE A 6 -9.17 -9.11 -4.84
C ILE A 6 -7.72 -9.52 -4.64
N VAL A 7 -6.88 -9.25 -5.63
CA VAL A 7 -5.43 -9.45 -5.50
C VAL A 7 -4.74 -8.11 -5.42
N VAL A 8 -3.98 -7.91 -4.35
CA VAL A 8 -3.16 -6.72 -4.12
C VAL A 8 -1.70 -7.07 -4.43
N VAL A 9 -1.11 -6.38 -5.39
CA VAL A 9 0.27 -6.60 -5.81
C VAL A 9 1.19 -5.62 -5.10
N GLY A 10 1.96 -6.14 -4.15
CA GLY A 10 2.87 -5.38 -3.29
C GLY A 10 2.37 -5.23 -1.86
N GLY A 11 3.16 -5.72 -0.90
CA GLY A 11 2.91 -5.67 0.54
C GLY A 11 3.58 -4.47 1.24
N GLY A 12 3.60 -3.30 0.59
CA GLY A 12 4.02 -2.04 1.20
C GLY A 12 2.90 -1.38 2.01
N ALA A 13 3.10 -0.12 2.44
CA ALA A 13 2.10 0.64 3.21
C ALA A 13 0.74 0.67 2.53
N ALA A 14 0.71 1.06 1.25
CA ALA A 14 -0.52 1.14 0.46
C ALA A 14 -1.20 -0.23 0.30
N GLY A 15 -0.41 -1.28 0.00
CA GLY A 15 -0.96 -2.62 -0.22
C GLY A 15 -1.52 -3.26 1.03
N LEU A 16 -0.83 -3.14 2.16
CA LEU A 16 -1.29 -3.68 3.44
C LEU A 16 -2.60 -3.02 3.87
N LEU A 17 -2.68 -1.68 3.82
CA LEU A 17 -3.91 -0.95 4.19
C LEU A 17 -5.05 -1.21 3.20
N CYS A 18 -4.78 -1.19 1.90
CA CYS A 18 -5.76 -1.50 0.85
C CYS A 18 -6.36 -2.90 1.05
N ALA A 19 -5.51 -3.89 1.32
CA ALA A 19 -5.95 -5.27 1.53
C ALA A 19 -6.80 -5.42 2.78
N ALA A 20 -6.36 -4.86 3.92
CA ALA A 20 -7.12 -4.91 5.17
C ALA A 20 -8.51 -4.27 5.01
N LYS A 21 -8.55 -3.04 4.48
CA LYS A 21 -9.82 -2.31 4.26
C LYS A 21 -10.73 -3.00 3.24
N SER A 22 -10.18 -3.69 2.26
CA SER A 22 -10.97 -4.49 1.31
C SER A 22 -11.55 -5.74 1.95
N ALA A 23 -10.78 -6.43 2.80
CA ALA A 23 -11.23 -7.62 3.51
C ALA A 23 -12.30 -7.30 4.56
N GLU A 24 -12.21 -6.17 5.27
CA GLU A 24 -13.25 -5.69 6.19
C GLU A 24 -14.62 -5.50 5.50
N LYS A 25 -14.63 -5.28 4.19
CA LYS A 25 -15.86 -5.19 3.39
C LYS A 25 -16.38 -6.55 2.92
N GLY A 26 -15.80 -7.65 3.41
CA GLY A 26 -16.24 -9.02 3.11
C GLY A 26 -15.68 -9.59 1.80
N ASN A 27 -14.60 -9.04 1.25
CA ASN A 27 -13.95 -9.60 0.08
C ASN A 27 -12.90 -10.67 0.45
N ASP A 28 -12.66 -11.64 -0.45
CA ASP A 28 -11.51 -12.57 -0.36
C ASP A 28 -10.27 -11.85 -0.90
N VAL A 29 -9.31 -11.58 -0.04
CA VAL A 29 -8.16 -10.72 -0.39
C VAL A 29 -6.84 -11.45 -0.23
N ILE A 30 -6.00 -11.34 -1.28
CA ILE A 30 -4.66 -11.92 -1.30
C ILE A 30 -3.66 -10.78 -1.60
N ILE A 31 -2.61 -10.66 -0.78
CA ILE A 31 -1.43 -9.85 -1.10
C ILE A 31 -0.38 -10.76 -1.74
N ILE A 32 0.20 -10.31 -2.86
CA ILE A 32 1.38 -10.94 -3.45
C ILE A 32 2.56 -9.98 -3.24
N GLU A 33 3.55 -10.41 -2.44
CA GLU A 33 4.75 -9.63 -2.15
C GLU A 33 5.98 -10.37 -2.68
N LYS A 34 6.77 -9.71 -3.52
CA LYS A 34 7.96 -10.33 -4.12
C LYS A 34 9.15 -10.46 -3.18
N MET A 35 9.20 -9.61 -2.17
CA MET A 35 10.26 -9.64 -1.17
C MET A 35 9.92 -10.64 -0.06
N ASN A 36 10.91 -11.07 0.69
CA ASN A 36 10.76 -12.01 1.81
C ASN A 36 9.99 -11.44 3.01
N ARG A 37 9.72 -10.13 3.02
CA ARG A 37 8.99 -9.42 4.08
C ARG A 37 8.22 -8.23 3.52
N CYS A 38 6.99 -8.04 3.99
CA CYS A 38 6.22 -6.83 3.73
C CYS A 38 6.84 -5.60 4.40
N GLY A 39 6.51 -4.41 3.91
CA GLY A 39 6.86 -3.14 4.54
C GLY A 39 8.33 -2.73 4.46
N ARG A 40 9.15 -3.34 3.61
CA ARG A 40 10.60 -3.07 3.55
C ARG A 40 10.97 -1.59 3.39
N LYS A 41 10.20 -0.84 2.59
CA LYS A 41 10.44 0.59 2.44
C LYS A 41 10.10 1.36 3.73
N LEU A 42 9.04 0.99 4.44
CA LEU A 42 8.70 1.58 5.74
C LEU A 42 9.85 1.45 6.74
N MET A 43 10.53 0.29 6.74
CA MET A 43 11.64 0.01 7.65
C MET A 43 12.82 0.97 7.51
N ILE A 44 13.02 1.60 6.36
CA ILE A 44 14.14 2.53 6.12
C ILE A 44 13.75 4.00 6.18
N THR A 45 12.44 4.31 6.20
CA THR A 45 11.97 5.70 6.28
C THR A 45 12.28 6.30 7.66
N GLY A 46 12.41 7.62 7.72
CA GLY A 46 12.71 8.31 8.98
C GLY A 46 13.98 7.81 9.70
N LYS A 47 14.97 7.34 8.96
CA LYS A 47 16.21 6.73 9.48
C LYS A 47 15.94 5.47 10.34
N GLY A 48 15.03 4.62 9.89
CA GLY A 48 14.66 3.37 10.58
C GLY A 48 13.57 3.53 11.65
N ARG A 49 13.02 4.75 11.82
CA ARG A 49 11.95 5.02 12.79
C ARG A 49 10.55 4.98 12.18
N CYS A 50 10.41 5.05 10.88
CA CYS A 50 9.19 5.24 10.10
C CYS A 50 8.50 6.59 10.38
N ASN A 51 8.71 7.58 9.49
CA ASN A 51 7.86 8.77 9.47
C ASN A 51 6.47 8.37 8.92
N VAL A 52 5.50 8.20 9.82
CA VAL A 52 4.20 7.61 9.51
C VAL A 52 3.34 8.54 8.66
N THR A 53 3.22 9.79 9.14
CA THR A 53 2.43 10.83 8.48
C THR A 53 2.92 12.22 8.90
N ASN A 54 2.26 13.26 8.42
CA ASN A 54 2.43 14.64 8.89
C ASN A 54 1.21 15.02 9.72
N ALA A 55 1.41 15.64 10.89
CA ALA A 55 0.32 16.09 11.76
C ALA A 55 -0.27 17.43 11.30
N SER A 56 -0.52 17.60 10.01
CA SER A 56 -1.32 18.69 9.46
C SER A 56 -2.78 18.26 9.45
N PHE A 57 -3.65 19.01 10.07
CA PHE A 57 -5.05 18.62 10.27
C PHE A 57 -6.02 19.38 9.36
N GLU A 58 -5.52 20.37 8.62
CA GLU A 58 -6.31 21.13 7.66
C GLU A 58 -6.06 20.59 6.24
N LEU A 59 -7.16 20.35 5.50
CA LEU A 59 -7.08 19.81 4.14
C LEU A 59 -6.32 20.74 3.19
N ASP A 60 -6.55 22.05 3.31
CA ASP A 60 -5.91 23.05 2.46
C ASP A 60 -4.39 23.08 2.68
N ASP A 61 -3.92 22.88 3.92
CA ASP A 61 -2.50 22.76 4.22
C ASP A 61 -1.88 21.55 3.54
N LEU A 62 -2.57 20.39 3.57
CA LEU A 62 -2.10 19.19 2.90
C LEU A 62 -2.02 19.40 1.38
N ILE A 63 -3.07 19.96 0.79
CA ILE A 63 -3.15 20.22 -0.65
C ILE A 63 -2.07 21.19 -1.09
N SER A 64 -1.81 22.26 -0.32
CA SER A 64 -0.79 23.28 -0.64
C SER A 64 0.62 22.72 -0.69
N ASN A 65 0.89 21.64 0.04
CA ASN A 65 2.19 20.95 0.06
C ASN A 65 2.40 19.96 -1.09
N VAL A 66 1.42 19.77 -1.96
CA VAL A 66 1.54 18.91 -3.16
C VAL A 66 1.98 19.77 -4.35
N PRO A 67 3.22 19.63 -4.84
CA PRO A 67 3.78 20.56 -5.83
C PRO A 67 3.18 20.43 -7.23
N THR A 68 2.60 19.28 -7.56
CA THR A 68 2.09 19.01 -8.91
C THR A 68 0.70 18.37 -8.83
N ASN A 69 -0.28 18.92 -9.52
CA ASN A 69 -1.65 18.43 -9.57
C ASN A 69 -2.30 18.19 -8.19
N PRO A 70 -2.23 19.13 -7.24
CA PRO A 70 -2.71 18.95 -5.87
C PRO A 70 -4.19 18.53 -5.79
N ARG A 71 -5.03 19.04 -6.69
CA ARG A 71 -6.46 18.71 -6.74
C ARG A 71 -6.77 17.25 -6.97
N PHE A 72 -5.83 16.50 -7.58
CA PHE A 72 -5.96 15.04 -7.77
C PHE A 72 -6.09 14.30 -6.44
N LEU A 73 -5.44 14.80 -5.38
CA LEU A 73 -5.44 14.17 -4.06
C LEU A 73 -6.56 14.68 -3.13
N TYR A 74 -7.35 15.66 -3.56
CA TYR A 74 -8.40 16.26 -2.73
C TYR A 74 -9.35 15.22 -2.15
N SER A 75 -9.93 14.37 -3.01
CA SER A 75 -10.86 13.32 -2.58
C SER A 75 -10.18 12.28 -1.67
N ALA A 76 -8.93 11.91 -1.96
CA ALA A 76 -8.20 10.95 -1.13
C ALA A 76 -7.95 11.50 0.28
N PHE A 77 -7.47 12.73 0.40
CA PHE A 77 -7.25 13.38 1.69
C PHE A 77 -8.56 13.65 2.44
N SER A 78 -9.63 14.08 1.75
CA SER A 78 -10.94 14.28 2.39
C SER A 78 -11.52 13.01 3.00
N ASN A 79 -11.17 11.84 2.45
CA ASN A 79 -11.66 10.55 2.94
C ASN A 79 -10.74 9.88 3.97
N PHE A 80 -9.47 10.26 4.03
CA PHE A 80 -8.49 9.69 4.95
C PHE A 80 -7.39 10.70 5.25
N MET A 81 -7.58 11.45 6.31
CA MET A 81 -6.69 12.52 6.78
C MET A 81 -5.51 11.97 7.62
N PRO A 82 -4.50 12.78 7.91
CA PRO A 82 -3.42 12.38 8.83
C PRO A 82 -3.90 11.95 10.21
N TYR A 83 -4.93 12.58 10.76
CA TYR A 83 -5.50 12.19 12.05
C TYR A 83 -6.16 10.80 11.98
N ASP A 84 -6.76 10.40 10.85
CA ASP A 84 -7.28 9.05 10.65
C ASP A 84 -6.15 8.02 10.63
N THR A 85 -5.00 8.37 10.01
CA THR A 85 -3.80 7.54 10.05
C THR A 85 -3.28 7.38 11.48
N MET A 86 -3.23 8.47 12.24
CA MET A 86 -2.79 8.44 13.64
C MET A 86 -3.72 7.59 14.48
N ALA A 87 -5.04 7.82 14.37
CA ALA A 87 -6.05 7.03 15.09
C ALA A 87 -5.94 5.55 14.79
N LEU A 88 -5.76 5.18 13.48
CA LEU A 88 -5.59 3.79 13.08
C LEU A 88 -4.41 3.13 13.82
N PHE A 89 -3.24 3.76 13.87
CA PHE A 89 -2.09 3.15 14.54
C PHE A 89 -2.25 3.08 16.06
N GLU A 90 -2.88 4.08 16.68
CA GLU A 90 -3.24 4.04 18.11
C GLU A 90 -4.20 2.87 18.40
N GLU A 91 -5.23 2.67 17.57
CA GLU A 91 -6.15 1.53 17.65
C GLU A 91 -5.46 0.19 17.45
N LEU A 92 -4.43 0.13 16.60
CA LEU A 92 -3.59 -1.05 16.38
C LEU A 92 -2.57 -1.26 17.51
N GLY A 93 -2.59 -0.43 18.57
CA GLY A 93 -1.72 -0.55 19.74
C GLY A 93 -0.32 0.02 19.54
N VAL A 94 -0.11 0.90 18.57
CA VAL A 94 1.16 1.59 18.34
C VAL A 94 1.05 3.06 18.73
N PRO A 95 1.47 3.46 19.94
CA PRO A 95 1.46 4.86 20.36
C PRO A 95 2.37 5.72 19.46
N LEU A 96 1.88 6.89 19.10
CA LEU A 96 2.57 7.82 18.23
C LEU A 96 3.02 9.08 18.99
N LYS A 97 4.00 9.79 18.41
CA LYS A 97 4.46 11.10 18.86
C LYS A 97 4.63 12.04 17.67
N ILE A 98 4.40 13.33 17.92
CA ILE A 98 4.64 14.40 16.93
C ILE A 98 5.97 15.05 17.27
N GLU A 99 6.85 15.18 16.29
CA GLU A 99 8.13 15.85 16.40
C GLU A 99 8.14 17.14 15.56
N ARG A 100 9.23 17.90 15.68
CA ARG A 100 9.43 19.16 14.94
C ARG A 100 9.10 18.98 13.45
N GLY A 101 8.37 19.95 12.90
CA GLY A 101 7.90 19.94 11.50
C GLY A 101 6.71 19.00 11.28
N ASN A 102 5.90 18.81 12.31
CA ASN A 102 4.68 17.99 12.28
C ASN A 102 4.92 16.53 11.84
N ARG A 103 6.15 16.03 11.97
CA ARG A 103 6.45 14.64 11.62
C ARG A 103 5.95 13.70 12.70
N VAL A 104 5.29 12.63 12.28
CA VAL A 104 4.72 11.64 13.19
C VAL A 104 5.55 10.35 13.18
N PHE A 105 5.95 9.89 14.36
CA PHE A 105 6.74 8.67 14.55
C PHE A 105 6.11 7.78 15.63
N PRO A 106 6.37 6.45 15.62
CA PRO A 106 6.05 5.62 16.79
C PRO A 106 6.86 6.08 18.00
N GLN A 107 6.26 6.03 19.19
CA GLN A 107 6.95 6.39 20.44
C GLN A 107 8.21 5.56 20.68
N SER A 108 8.20 4.31 20.24
CA SER A 108 9.34 3.39 20.33
C SER A 108 10.54 3.76 19.45
N ASP A 109 10.37 4.67 18.49
CA ASP A 109 11.34 4.96 17.43
C ASP A 109 11.75 3.74 16.57
N LYS A 110 10.88 2.73 16.49
CA LYS A 110 11.13 1.50 15.73
C LYS A 110 10.15 1.34 14.59
N ALA A 111 10.64 1.41 13.36
CA ALA A 111 9.82 1.20 12.16
C ALA A 111 9.15 -0.19 12.13
N VAL A 112 9.73 -1.18 12.79
CA VAL A 112 9.18 -2.54 12.86
C VAL A 112 7.80 -2.57 13.50
N ASP A 113 7.54 -1.74 14.51
CA ASP A 113 6.24 -1.72 15.21
C ASP A 113 5.11 -1.28 14.25
N ILE A 114 5.40 -0.30 13.38
CA ILE A 114 4.48 0.16 12.34
C ILE A 114 4.22 -0.96 11.30
N VAL A 115 5.29 -1.63 10.86
CA VAL A 115 5.17 -2.70 9.85
C VAL A 115 4.41 -3.90 10.41
N ASP A 116 4.74 -4.33 11.63
CA ASP A 116 4.11 -5.48 12.26
C ASP A 116 2.63 -5.19 12.58
N ALA A 117 2.29 -3.98 13.00
CA ALA A 117 0.90 -3.55 13.18
C ALA A 117 0.09 -3.67 11.89
N LEU A 118 0.60 -3.14 10.76
CA LEU A 118 -0.08 -3.22 9.47
C LEU A 118 -0.22 -4.67 8.97
N VAL A 119 0.83 -5.49 9.12
CA VAL A 119 0.81 -6.91 8.73
C VAL A 119 -0.20 -7.69 9.56
N ASN A 120 -0.21 -7.48 10.88
CA ASN A 120 -1.15 -8.12 11.78
C ASN A 120 -2.59 -7.67 11.49
N TYR A 121 -2.80 -6.40 11.25
CA TYR A 121 -4.10 -5.86 10.86
C TYR A 121 -4.63 -6.54 9.59
N ALA A 122 -3.81 -6.62 8.53
CA ALA A 122 -4.20 -7.33 7.31
C ALA A 122 -4.55 -8.80 7.59
N LYS A 123 -3.72 -9.52 8.35
CA LYS A 123 -3.97 -10.93 8.69
C LYS A 123 -5.23 -11.13 9.53
N GLN A 124 -5.46 -10.28 10.53
CA GLN A 124 -6.65 -10.35 11.39
C GLN A 124 -7.92 -10.03 10.61
N SER A 125 -7.84 -9.19 9.57
CA SER A 125 -8.93 -8.94 8.63
C SER A 125 -9.19 -10.10 7.64
N GLY A 126 -8.40 -11.18 7.71
CA GLY A 126 -8.56 -12.36 6.85
C GLY A 126 -7.73 -12.35 5.56
N VAL A 127 -6.82 -11.38 5.38
CA VAL A 127 -5.97 -11.29 4.20
C VAL A 127 -4.91 -12.40 4.19
N LYS A 128 -4.79 -13.10 3.06
CA LYS A 128 -3.70 -14.05 2.79
C LYS A 128 -2.50 -13.30 2.19
N ILE A 129 -1.30 -13.58 2.66
CA ILE A 129 -0.06 -13.01 2.12
C ILE A 129 0.75 -14.14 1.50
N ILE A 130 1.06 -14.00 0.22
CA ILE A 130 1.81 -14.98 -0.57
C ILE A 130 3.09 -14.31 -1.06
N GLN A 131 4.22 -14.99 -0.91
CA GLN A 131 5.47 -14.56 -1.52
C GLN A 131 5.47 -14.95 -3.00
N GLY A 132 5.77 -13.99 -3.87
CA GLY A 132 5.84 -14.20 -5.31
C GLY A 132 5.98 -12.89 -6.07
N LYS A 133 6.42 -12.99 -7.31
CA LYS A 133 6.56 -11.84 -8.21
C LYS A 133 5.57 -11.96 -9.37
N VAL A 134 4.64 -11.01 -9.46
CA VAL A 134 3.72 -10.93 -10.60
C VAL A 134 4.49 -10.52 -11.86
N LYS A 135 4.34 -11.30 -12.93
CA LYS A 135 4.99 -11.10 -14.22
C LYS A 135 4.05 -10.61 -15.31
N ALA A 136 2.81 -11.08 -15.30
CA ALA A 136 1.85 -10.78 -16.34
C ALA A 136 0.41 -10.90 -15.85
N PHE A 137 -0.50 -10.39 -16.65
CA PHE A 137 -1.94 -10.57 -16.50
C PHE A 137 -2.50 -11.32 -17.71
N GLU A 138 -3.50 -12.18 -17.46
CA GLU A 138 -4.38 -12.70 -18.49
C GLU A 138 -5.71 -11.93 -18.43
N LEU A 139 -6.19 -11.50 -19.58
CA LEU A 139 -7.40 -10.72 -19.73
C LEU A 139 -8.54 -11.60 -20.28
N ASP A 140 -9.76 -11.30 -19.86
CA ASP A 140 -11.00 -11.71 -20.52
C ASP A 140 -11.72 -10.42 -20.95
N GLY A 141 -11.72 -10.14 -22.25
CA GLY A 141 -12.10 -8.84 -22.77
C GLY A 141 -11.22 -7.73 -22.20
N ASN A 142 -11.81 -6.77 -21.50
CA ASN A 142 -11.13 -5.65 -20.86
C ASN A 142 -10.89 -5.86 -19.35
N ALA A 143 -11.18 -7.06 -18.82
CA ALA A 143 -11.02 -7.35 -17.40
C ALA A 143 -9.82 -8.25 -17.16
N ILE A 144 -9.01 -7.94 -16.13
CA ILE A 144 -7.98 -8.85 -15.65
C ILE A 144 -8.68 -10.02 -14.94
N LYS A 145 -8.37 -11.24 -15.33
CA LYS A 145 -8.93 -12.47 -14.75
C LYS A 145 -7.90 -13.30 -14.01
N THR A 146 -6.64 -13.25 -14.44
CA THR A 146 -5.60 -14.09 -13.86
C THR A 146 -4.30 -13.30 -13.76
N LEU A 147 -3.59 -13.47 -12.64
CA LEU A 147 -2.21 -13.04 -12.48
C LEU A 147 -1.30 -14.25 -12.68
N ILE A 148 -0.20 -14.03 -13.39
CA ILE A 148 0.85 -15.04 -13.60
C ILE A 148 2.08 -14.61 -12.79
N LEU A 149 2.55 -15.49 -11.91
CA LEU A 149 3.77 -15.28 -11.14
C LEU A 149 5.02 -15.72 -11.95
N ASP A 150 6.19 -15.39 -11.44
CA ASP A 150 7.48 -15.75 -12.05
C ASP A 150 7.75 -17.28 -12.07
N ASP A 151 7.19 -18.02 -11.13
CA ASP A 151 7.20 -19.49 -11.08
C ASP A 151 6.09 -20.13 -11.95
N LYS A 152 5.36 -19.34 -12.74
CA LYS A 152 4.22 -19.73 -13.59
C LYS A 152 2.94 -20.09 -12.82
N THR A 153 2.90 -19.91 -11.51
CA THR A 153 1.65 -20.04 -10.73
C THR A 153 0.62 -19.05 -11.25
N LYS A 154 -0.61 -19.50 -11.42
CA LYS A 154 -1.75 -18.70 -11.85
C LYS A 154 -2.69 -18.43 -10.67
N ILE A 155 -3.09 -17.17 -10.50
CA ILE A 155 -4.02 -16.74 -9.46
C ILE A 155 -5.17 -16.01 -10.12
N GLU A 156 -6.36 -16.59 -10.06
CA GLU A 156 -7.59 -15.97 -10.55
C GLU A 156 -8.05 -14.84 -9.64
N CYS A 157 -8.67 -13.81 -10.21
CA CYS A 157 -9.19 -12.67 -9.47
C CYS A 157 -10.34 -11.97 -10.21
N ASP A 158 -11.12 -11.19 -9.46
CA ASP A 158 -12.11 -10.27 -10.00
C ASP A 158 -11.55 -8.84 -10.13
N LYS A 159 -10.66 -8.47 -9.22
CA LYS A 159 -10.03 -7.14 -9.17
C LYS A 159 -8.56 -7.23 -8.81
N VAL A 160 -7.78 -6.28 -9.33
CA VAL A 160 -6.35 -6.13 -9.00
C VAL A 160 -6.08 -4.72 -8.50
N CYS A 161 -5.34 -4.60 -7.39
CA CYS A 161 -4.81 -3.34 -6.89
C CYS A 161 -3.29 -3.35 -7.04
N LEU A 162 -2.74 -2.45 -7.87
CA LEU A 162 -1.30 -2.30 -8.02
C LEU A 162 -0.73 -1.38 -6.94
N CYS A 163 -0.02 -1.96 -5.98
CA CYS A 163 0.58 -1.27 -4.83
C CYS A 163 2.10 -1.50 -4.76
N THR A 164 2.75 -1.60 -5.91
CA THR A 164 4.16 -1.99 -6.05
C THR A 164 5.17 -0.88 -5.69
N GLY A 165 4.69 0.33 -5.41
CA GLY A 165 5.54 1.50 -5.23
C GLY A 165 6.15 2.00 -6.56
N GLY A 166 7.07 2.94 -6.44
CA GLY A 166 7.76 3.54 -7.59
C GLY A 166 9.12 2.89 -7.91
N LYS A 167 10.12 3.74 -8.23
CA LYS A 167 11.50 3.31 -8.53
C LYS A 167 12.54 3.72 -7.49
N SER A 168 12.14 4.44 -6.45
CA SER A 168 13.06 4.86 -5.39
C SER A 168 13.38 3.69 -4.45
N TYR A 169 14.64 3.60 -4.03
CA TYR A 169 15.14 2.54 -3.15
C TYR A 169 14.86 1.12 -3.67
N PRO A 170 15.43 0.72 -4.83
CA PRO A 170 15.11 -0.54 -5.51
C PRO A 170 15.39 -1.79 -4.66
N LEU A 171 16.33 -1.73 -3.71
CA LEU A 171 16.61 -2.82 -2.78
C LEU A 171 15.45 -3.13 -1.82
N THR A 172 14.49 -2.22 -1.69
CA THR A 172 13.24 -2.46 -0.94
C THR A 172 12.14 -3.14 -1.76
N GLY A 173 12.40 -3.41 -3.04
CA GLY A 173 11.43 -3.99 -3.96
C GLY A 173 10.79 -2.98 -4.92
N SER A 174 11.06 -1.68 -4.79
CA SER A 174 10.48 -0.63 -5.66
C SER A 174 11.29 -0.50 -6.95
N THR A 175 11.08 -1.42 -7.89
CA THR A 175 11.84 -1.54 -9.15
C THR A 175 11.07 -1.06 -10.39
N GLY A 176 9.83 -0.55 -10.18
CA GLY A 176 8.98 -0.07 -11.27
C GLY A 176 8.17 -1.16 -11.96
N ASP A 177 8.06 -2.36 -11.39
CA ASP A 177 7.30 -3.48 -11.96
C ASP A 177 5.83 -3.08 -12.25
N GLY A 178 5.21 -2.27 -11.36
CA GLY A 178 3.85 -1.79 -11.54
C GLY A 178 3.64 -0.97 -12.81
N TYR A 179 4.62 -0.18 -13.22
CA TYR A 179 4.53 0.57 -14.47
C TYR A 179 4.53 -0.35 -15.70
N THR A 180 5.32 -1.42 -15.66
CA THR A 180 5.35 -2.43 -16.74
C THR A 180 4.02 -3.18 -16.80
N LEU A 181 3.49 -3.61 -15.64
CA LEU A 181 2.20 -4.28 -15.54
C LEU A 181 1.05 -3.40 -16.00
N ALA A 182 1.03 -2.12 -15.61
CA ALA A 182 -0.01 -1.18 -16.04
C ALA A 182 0.02 -0.94 -17.55
N ARG A 183 1.22 -0.77 -18.14
CA ARG A 183 1.36 -0.64 -19.62
C ARG A 183 0.84 -1.88 -20.35
N SER A 184 1.06 -3.07 -19.82
CA SER A 184 0.64 -4.32 -20.47
C SER A 184 -0.88 -4.44 -20.63
N VAL A 185 -1.64 -3.66 -19.88
CA VAL A 185 -3.10 -3.60 -19.94
C VAL A 185 -3.63 -2.25 -20.44
N GLY A 186 -2.80 -1.51 -21.16
CA GLY A 186 -3.20 -0.31 -21.91
C GLY A 186 -3.11 1.03 -21.18
N HIS A 187 -2.57 1.08 -19.94
CA HIS A 187 -2.36 2.36 -19.26
C HIS A 187 -1.15 3.12 -19.82
N THR A 188 -1.31 4.43 -19.96
CA THR A 188 -0.20 5.34 -20.25
C THR A 188 0.55 5.65 -18.97
N ILE A 189 1.88 5.54 -19.00
CA ILE A 189 2.76 5.94 -17.90
C ILE A 189 3.51 7.20 -18.32
N THR A 190 3.29 8.28 -17.58
CA THR A 190 4.04 9.54 -17.77
C THR A 190 5.53 9.34 -17.50
N PRO A 191 6.42 10.17 -18.09
CA PRO A 191 7.85 10.14 -17.78
C PRO A 191 8.08 10.26 -16.26
N LEU A 192 9.09 9.54 -15.76
CA LEU A 192 9.44 9.46 -14.34
C LEU A 192 10.60 10.39 -14.03
#